data_7d50ead327e7197533e17104cf87c715
#
_entry.id   7d50ead327e7197533e17104cf87c715
#
_cell.length_a   1.000
_cell.length_b   1.000
_cell.length_c   1.000
_cell.angle_alpha   90.00
_cell.angle_beta   90.00
_cell.angle_gamma   90.00
#
_symmetry.space_group_name_H-M   'P 1'
#
loop_
_entity.id
_entity.type
_entity.pdbx_description
1 polymer ?
#
loop_
_entity_poly.entity_id
_entity_poly.type
_entity_poly.pdbx_seq_one_letter_code
_entity_poly.pdbx_strand_id
1 'polypeptide(L)'
;MIDEKTPSWGIEPVPKRLQVLGLLDTMLLWGNLSVSLLVIVLGAVLVPALSLRDALIAIVVGAVAGNLLLGLAGLIGADARVPGMVVLRAPLGRRGSYAPTVVNVAQNLGWSTFELIVISTAAAALSK
;
A
#
# COMPACT_ATOMS: atom_id res chain seq x y z
N MET A 1 -27.60 -3.63 25.37
CA MET A 1 -26.50 -4.55 25.75
C MET A 1 -26.20 -5.38 24.52
N ILE A 2 -25.23 -4.87 23.69
CA ILE A 2 -24.89 -5.46 22.39
C ILE A 2 -23.73 -6.40 22.67
N ASP A 3 -24.06 -7.66 22.93
CA ASP A 3 -23.07 -8.75 22.90
C ASP A 3 -22.89 -9.17 21.43
N GLU A 4 -22.39 -8.23 20.64
CA GLU A 4 -21.93 -8.52 19.30
C GLU A 4 -20.48 -8.94 19.43
N LYS A 5 -20.26 -10.25 19.60
CA LYS A 5 -18.95 -10.86 19.35
C LYS A 5 -18.48 -10.31 18.02
N THR A 6 -17.54 -9.36 18.06
CA THR A 6 -16.89 -8.86 16.87
C THR A 6 -16.40 -10.08 16.10
N PRO A 7 -16.97 -10.36 14.92
CA PRO A 7 -16.56 -11.54 14.17
C PRO A 7 -15.06 -11.42 13.91
N SER A 8 -14.31 -12.45 14.25
CA SER A 8 -12.90 -12.52 13.89
C SER A 8 -12.81 -12.69 12.38
N TRP A 9 -12.80 -11.56 11.64
CA TRP A 9 -12.61 -11.55 10.18
C TRP A 9 -11.18 -11.98 9.89
N GLY A 10 -10.99 -13.27 9.75
CA GLY A 10 -9.69 -13.84 9.40
C GLY A 10 -9.48 -13.87 7.89
N ILE A 11 -9.63 -15.06 7.33
CA ILE A 11 -9.42 -15.34 5.90
C ILE A 11 -10.73 -15.53 5.13
N GLU A 12 -11.86 -15.37 5.78
CA GLU A 12 -13.19 -15.56 5.20
C GLU A 12 -13.63 -14.33 4.40
N PRO A 13 -14.46 -14.50 3.35
CA PRO A 13 -14.98 -13.38 2.59
C PRO A 13 -15.84 -12.45 3.44
N VAL A 14 -15.57 -11.14 3.37
CA VAL A 14 -16.29 -10.11 4.10
C VAL A 14 -17.74 -10.06 3.63
N PRO A 15 -18.75 -10.17 4.53
CA PRO A 15 -20.17 -10.05 4.19
C PRO A 15 -20.50 -8.68 3.59
N LYS A 16 -21.44 -8.65 2.63
CA LYS A 16 -21.84 -7.40 1.95
C LYS A 16 -22.25 -6.29 2.91
N ARG A 17 -22.90 -6.61 4.03
CA ARG A 17 -23.35 -5.63 5.04
C ARG A 17 -22.23 -4.84 5.71
N LEU A 18 -20.99 -5.34 5.62
CA LEU A 18 -19.79 -4.70 6.21
C LEU A 18 -18.93 -4.00 5.15
N GLN A 19 -19.31 -4.05 3.89
CA GLN A 19 -18.65 -3.32 2.83
C GLN A 19 -19.18 -1.88 2.82
N VAL A 20 -18.64 -1.06 3.72
CA VAL A 20 -19.12 0.31 3.97
C VAL A 20 -18.29 1.38 3.26
N LEU A 21 -17.12 1.03 2.73
CA LEU A 21 -16.24 1.98 2.04
C LEU A 21 -16.75 2.26 0.63
N GLY A 22 -17.05 3.52 0.36
CA GLY A 22 -17.38 4.01 -0.97
C GLY A 22 -16.14 4.40 -1.77
N LEU A 23 -16.38 4.89 -2.99
CA LEU A 23 -15.30 5.37 -3.88
C LEU A 23 -14.49 6.49 -3.22
N LEU A 24 -15.17 7.49 -2.64
CA LEU A 24 -14.51 8.64 -2.00
C LEU A 24 -13.68 8.21 -0.80
N ASP A 25 -14.22 7.33 0.05
CA ASP A 25 -13.51 6.82 1.23
C ASP A 25 -12.22 6.09 0.82
N THR A 26 -12.31 5.27 -0.21
CA THR A 26 -11.17 4.53 -0.75
C THR A 26 -10.14 5.48 -1.37
N MET A 27 -10.57 6.49 -2.12
CA MET A 27 -9.67 7.51 -2.70
C MET A 27 -8.95 8.30 -1.62
N LEU A 28 -9.66 8.73 -0.56
CA LEU A 28 -9.07 9.48 0.55
C LEU A 28 -8.09 8.63 1.35
N LEU A 29 -8.42 7.36 1.60
CA LEU A 29 -7.56 6.43 2.30
C LEU A 29 -6.25 6.19 1.54
N TRP A 30 -6.33 5.85 0.26
CA TRP A 30 -5.15 5.63 -0.58
C TRP A 30 -4.37 6.91 -0.85
N GLY A 31 -5.07 8.04 -1.03
CA GLY A 31 -4.45 9.36 -1.19
C GLY A 31 -3.63 9.75 0.04
N ASN A 32 -4.16 9.53 1.25
CA ASN A 32 -3.44 9.78 2.50
C ASN A 32 -2.18 8.89 2.63
N LEU A 33 -2.28 7.62 2.26
CA LEU A 33 -1.13 6.70 2.28
C LEU A 33 -0.05 7.04 1.25
N SER A 34 -0.42 7.77 0.19
CA SER A 34 0.51 8.17 -0.88
C SER A 34 1.36 9.39 -0.55
N VAL A 35 0.99 10.17 0.47
CA VAL A 35 1.67 11.41 0.83
C VAL A 35 2.53 11.19 2.06
N SER A 36 3.83 11.05 1.87
CA SER A 36 4.80 10.95 2.96
C SER A 36 6.08 11.72 2.65
N LEU A 37 6.84 12.07 3.70
CA LEU A 37 8.16 12.70 3.55
C LEU A 37 9.13 11.79 2.78
N LEU A 38 9.06 10.48 3.00
CA LEU A 38 9.90 9.51 2.30
C LEU A 38 9.64 9.53 0.80
N VAL A 39 8.38 9.60 0.37
CA VAL A 39 8.02 9.65 -1.06
C VAL A 39 8.58 10.92 -1.72
N ILE A 40 8.55 12.07 -1.02
CA ILE A 40 9.13 13.32 -1.51
C ILE A 40 10.65 13.19 -1.66
N VAL A 41 11.33 12.62 -0.68
CA VAL A 41 12.79 12.38 -0.73
C VAL A 41 13.15 11.44 -1.88
N LEU A 42 12.41 10.35 -2.08
CA LEU A 42 12.62 9.43 -3.19
C LEU A 42 12.45 10.10 -4.55
N GLY A 43 11.46 10.98 -4.69
CA GLY A 43 11.30 11.79 -5.90
C GLY A 43 12.49 12.72 -6.16
N ALA A 44 13.03 13.33 -5.11
CA ALA A 44 14.18 14.24 -5.20
C ALA A 44 15.48 13.52 -5.63
N VAL A 45 15.65 12.24 -5.30
CA VAL A 45 16.84 11.46 -5.71
C VAL A 45 16.98 11.32 -7.23
N LEU A 46 15.91 11.46 -7.98
CA LEU A 46 15.94 11.37 -9.43
C LEU A 46 16.65 12.58 -10.09
N VAL A 47 16.64 13.73 -9.42
CA VAL A 47 17.05 15.01 -10.03
C VAL A 47 18.54 15.15 -10.33
N PRO A 48 19.50 14.55 -9.62
CA PRO A 48 20.90 14.59 -10.09
C PRO A 48 21.16 13.74 -11.32
N ALA A 49 20.42 12.61 -11.47
CA ALA A 49 20.61 11.67 -12.58
C ALA A 49 19.80 12.03 -13.83
N LEU A 50 18.66 12.68 -13.65
CA LEU A 50 17.73 13.09 -14.70
C LEU A 50 17.53 14.61 -14.67
N SER A 51 17.21 15.21 -15.81
CA SER A 51 16.69 16.57 -15.81
C SER A 51 15.35 16.62 -15.05
N LEU A 52 15.00 17.76 -14.48
CA LEU A 52 13.71 17.91 -13.77
C LEU A 52 12.51 17.49 -14.67
N ARG A 53 12.57 17.85 -15.95
CA ARG A 53 11.54 17.48 -16.93
C ARG A 53 11.43 15.97 -17.07
N ASP A 54 12.57 15.29 -17.27
CA ASP A 54 12.59 13.84 -17.48
C ASP A 54 12.19 13.09 -16.21
N ALA A 55 12.60 13.58 -15.04
CA ALA A 55 12.18 13.06 -13.76
C ALA A 55 10.65 13.15 -13.58
N LEU A 56 10.05 14.29 -13.89
CA LEU A 56 8.59 14.46 -13.81
C LEU A 56 7.85 13.55 -14.79
N ILE A 57 8.34 13.41 -16.01
CA ILE A 57 7.76 12.48 -17.00
C ILE A 57 7.85 11.04 -16.50
N ALA A 58 9.01 10.63 -16.00
CA ALA A 58 9.21 9.29 -15.46
C ALA A 58 8.28 8.99 -14.26
N ILE A 59 8.12 9.96 -13.34
CA ILE A 59 7.21 9.85 -12.21
C ILE A 59 5.76 9.67 -12.69
N VAL A 60 5.30 10.51 -13.62
CA VAL A 60 3.91 10.44 -14.11
C VAL A 60 3.66 9.12 -14.84
N VAL A 61 4.55 8.72 -15.74
CA VAL A 61 4.42 7.45 -16.49
C VAL A 61 4.45 6.26 -15.53
N GLY A 62 5.41 6.24 -14.60
CA GLY A 62 5.52 5.19 -13.59
C GLY A 62 4.30 5.12 -12.66
N ALA A 63 3.79 6.28 -12.23
CA ALA A 63 2.59 6.36 -11.40
C ALA A 63 1.36 5.84 -12.14
N VAL A 64 1.15 6.24 -13.39
CA VAL A 64 0.01 5.75 -14.19
C VAL A 64 0.10 4.24 -14.38
N ALA A 65 1.24 3.73 -14.82
CA ALA A 65 1.43 2.29 -15.06
C ALA A 65 1.28 1.48 -13.75
N GLY A 66 1.92 1.93 -12.67
CA GLY A 66 1.85 1.26 -11.37
C GLY A 66 0.44 1.26 -10.78
N ASN A 67 -0.27 2.39 -10.84
CA ASN A 67 -1.64 2.49 -10.34
C ASN A 67 -2.64 1.68 -11.18
N LEU A 68 -2.44 1.55 -12.48
CA LEU A 68 -3.26 0.64 -13.31
C LEU A 68 -3.10 -0.81 -12.87
N LEU A 69 -1.86 -1.27 -12.68
CA LEU A 69 -1.60 -2.64 -12.20
C LEU A 69 -2.15 -2.87 -10.78
N LEU A 70 -1.95 -1.89 -9.89
CA LEU A 70 -2.50 -1.93 -8.53
C LEU A 70 -4.03 -1.97 -8.54
N GLY A 71 -4.66 -1.16 -9.41
CA GLY A 71 -6.11 -1.14 -9.58
C GLY A 71 -6.67 -2.48 -10.05
N LEU A 72 -6.00 -3.13 -11.03
CA LEU A 72 -6.39 -4.47 -11.48
C LEU A 72 -6.29 -5.51 -10.35
N ALA A 73 -5.20 -5.49 -9.58
CA ALA A 73 -5.05 -6.35 -8.41
C ALA A 73 -6.11 -6.05 -7.34
N GLY A 74 -6.44 -4.78 -7.14
CA GLY A 74 -7.50 -4.31 -6.24
C GLY A 74 -8.89 -4.82 -6.64
N LEU A 75 -9.21 -4.83 -7.93
CA LEU A 75 -10.47 -5.37 -8.45
C LEU A 75 -10.63 -6.86 -8.10
N ILE A 76 -9.57 -7.64 -8.28
CA ILE A 76 -9.57 -9.08 -7.93
C ILE A 76 -9.81 -9.26 -6.42
N GLY A 77 -9.14 -8.45 -5.59
CA GLY A 77 -9.31 -8.48 -4.14
C GLY A 77 -10.71 -8.08 -3.69
N ALA A 78 -11.28 -7.04 -4.30
CA ALA A 78 -12.63 -6.55 -4.01
C ALA A 78 -13.71 -7.57 -4.40
N ASP A 79 -13.54 -8.26 -5.53
CA ASP A 79 -14.47 -9.30 -5.98
C ASP A 79 -14.39 -10.53 -5.07
N ALA A 80 -13.19 -10.97 -4.72
CA ALA A 80 -12.96 -12.09 -3.80
C ALA A 80 -13.36 -11.77 -2.35
N ARG A 81 -13.37 -10.49 -1.95
CA ARG A 81 -13.70 -9.99 -0.59
C ARG A 81 -12.83 -10.57 0.52
N VAL A 82 -11.61 -10.96 0.19
CA VAL A 82 -10.63 -11.52 1.13
C VAL A 82 -9.33 -10.69 1.12
N PRO A 83 -8.50 -10.77 2.18
CA PRO A 83 -7.20 -10.11 2.20
C PRO A 83 -6.34 -10.50 0.98
N GLY A 84 -5.55 -9.56 0.44
CA GLY A 84 -4.75 -9.75 -0.76
C GLY A 84 -3.84 -10.98 -0.72
N MET A 85 -3.23 -11.28 0.43
CA MET A 85 -2.39 -12.49 0.59
C MET A 85 -3.20 -13.79 0.50
N VAL A 86 -4.51 -13.75 0.80
CA VAL A 86 -5.41 -14.90 0.65
C VAL A 86 -5.78 -15.12 -0.82
N VAL A 87 -5.93 -14.04 -1.61
CA VAL A 87 -6.15 -14.11 -3.05
C VAL A 87 -5.04 -14.91 -3.74
N LEU A 88 -3.79 -14.73 -3.31
CA LEU A 88 -2.63 -15.44 -3.87
C LEU A 88 -2.65 -16.95 -3.63
N ARG A 89 -3.53 -17.46 -2.78
CA ARG A 89 -3.73 -18.91 -2.62
C ARG A 89 -4.35 -19.57 -3.85
N ALA A 90 -5.10 -18.83 -4.65
CA ALA A 90 -5.72 -19.38 -5.86
C ALA A 90 -4.66 -19.85 -6.88
N PRO A 91 -3.69 -19.02 -7.30
CA PRO A 91 -2.64 -19.43 -8.23
C PRO A 91 -1.48 -20.22 -7.59
N LEU A 92 -1.14 -19.97 -6.32
CA LEU A 92 0.07 -20.51 -5.68
C LEU A 92 -0.22 -21.67 -4.70
N GLY A 93 -1.48 -21.93 -4.43
CA GLY A 93 -1.88 -22.87 -3.39
C GLY A 93 -1.58 -22.36 -1.97
N ARG A 94 -2.03 -23.12 -0.96
CA ARG A 94 -1.91 -22.74 0.45
C ARG A 94 -0.45 -22.58 0.90
N ARG A 95 0.44 -23.48 0.49
CA ARG A 95 1.86 -23.43 0.89
C ARG A 95 2.64 -22.38 0.10
N GLY A 96 2.37 -22.25 -1.21
CA GLY A 96 3.05 -21.28 -2.07
C GLY A 96 2.75 -19.83 -1.69
N SER A 97 1.57 -19.54 -1.14
CA SER A 97 1.19 -18.20 -0.70
C SER A 97 1.97 -17.69 0.53
N TYR A 98 2.69 -18.54 1.24
CA TYR A 98 3.56 -18.08 2.33
C TYR A 98 4.76 -17.27 1.84
N ALA A 99 5.32 -17.60 0.67
CA ALA A 99 6.46 -16.86 0.13
C ALA A 99 6.14 -15.37 -0.09
N PRO A 100 5.11 -14.96 -0.87
CA PRO A 100 4.75 -13.56 -1.00
C PRO A 100 4.31 -12.93 0.32
N THR A 101 3.74 -13.68 1.26
CA THR A 101 3.37 -13.16 2.58
C THR A 101 4.62 -12.77 3.38
N VAL A 102 5.65 -13.60 3.42
CA VAL A 102 6.92 -13.28 4.10
C VAL A 102 7.58 -12.06 3.47
N VAL A 103 7.63 -12.00 2.14
CA VAL A 103 8.18 -10.84 1.41
C VAL A 103 7.40 -9.58 1.74
N ASN A 104 6.06 -9.65 1.79
CA ASN A 104 5.23 -8.50 2.14
C ASN A 104 5.48 -8.01 3.58
N VAL A 105 5.64 -8.92 4.55
CA VAL A 105 5.99 -8.54 5.93
C VAL A 105 7.36 -7.88 5.98
N ALA A 106 8.37 -8.46 5.32
CA ALA A 106 9.70 -7.88 5.25
C ALA A 106 9.69 -6.49 4.60
N GLN A 107 8.93 -6.32 3.52
CA GLN A 107 8.74 -5.01 2.86
C GLN A 107 8.11 -3.99 3.82
N ASN A 108 7.05 -4.35 4.54
CA ASN A 108 6.40 -3.44 5.48
C ASN A 108 7.35 -3.00 6.62
N LEU A 109 8.17 -3.91 7.14
CA LEU A 109 9.21 -3.58 8.12
C LEU A 109 10.26 -2.64 7.52
N GLY A 110 10.68 -2.89 6.28
CA GLY A 110 11.61 -2.02 5.54
C GLY A 110 11.04 -0.60 5.39
N TRP A 111 9.83 -0.45 4.87
CA TRP A 111 9.16 0.84 4.72
C TRP A 111 9.03 1.58 6.04
N SER A 112 8.57 0.91 7.10
CA SER A 112 8.44 1.52 8.44
C SER A 112 9.78 2.02 8.98
N THR A 113 10.85 1.27 8.74
CA THR A 113 12.21 1.67 9.15
C THR A 113 12.67 2.92 8.39
N PHE A 114 12.47 2.97 7.06
CA PHE A 114 12.82 4.13 6.26
C PHE A 114 12.03 5.38 6.65
N GLU A 115 10.72 5.27 6.90
CA GLU A 115 9.90 6.38 7.39
C GLU A 115 10.42 6.93 8.72
N LEU A 116 10.77 6.06 9.67
CA LEU A 116 11.34 6.48 10.95
C LEU A 116 12.67 7.21 10.79
N ILE A 117 13.54 6.75 9.89
CA ILE A 117 14.82 7.41 9.60
C ILE A 117 14.57 8.81 9.01
N VAL A 118 13.67 8.94 8.04
CA VAL A 118 13.35 10.22 7.40
C VAL A 118 12.75 11.20 8.41
N ILE A 119 11.78 10.76 9.22
CA ILE A 119 11.14 11.58 10.25
C ILE A 119 12.16 12.04 11.30
N SER A 120 13.00 11.12 11.80
CA SER A 120 14.01 11.47 12.80
C SER A 120 15.05 12.45 12.26
N THR A 121 15.47 12.28 11.01
CA THR A 121 16.41 13.18 10.33
C THR A 121 15.80 14.57 10.14
N ALA A 122 14.54 14.63 9.71
CA ALA A 122 13.82 15.90 9.55
C ALA A 122 13.64 16.61 10.90
N ALA A 123 13.26 15.89 11.96
CA ALA A 123 13.13 16.45 13.30
C ALA A 123 14.45 16.99 13.83
N ALA A 124 15.56 16.26 13.63
CA ALA A 124 16.90 16.72 14.02
C ALA A 124 17.35 17.98 13.23
N ALA A 125 16.94 18.13 11.98
CA ALA A 125 17.22 19.33 11.19
C ALA A 125 16.43 20.56 11.67
N LEU A 126 15.20 20.37 12.13
CA LEU A 126 14.36 21.44 12.66
C LEU A 126 14.73 21.89 14.08
N SER A 127 15.46 21.05 14.83
CA SER A 127 15.88 21.36 16.20
C SER A 127 17.19 22.15 16.29
N LYS A 128 17.83 22.43 15.16
CA LYS A 128 19.05 23.26 15.05
C LYS A 128 18.73 24.71 14.73
#